data_b1eda8abf492842586b655e6967b2369
#
_entry.id   b1eda8abf492842586b655e6967b2369
#
_cell.length_a   1.000
_cell.length_b   1.000
_cell.length_c   1.000
_cell.angle_alpha   90.00
_cell.angle_beta   90.00
_cell.angle_gamma   90.00
#
_symmetry.space_group_name_H-M   'P 1'
#
loop_
_entity.id
_entity.type
_entity.pdbx_description
1 polymer ?
#
loop_
_entity_poly.entity_id
_entity_poly.type
_entity_poly.pdbx_seq_one_letter_code
_entity_poly.pdbx_strand_id
1 'polypeptide(L)'
;MKTLKSFFLNINTLLLMLAALCMTACGNDEETYSDKDDDTAIIKVGMAAPSFELKGLDDSKVTSESLKGKVYILNFFDTTCPDCRKEFPVLQQIYDNYGDKVPVLNVPRSQGVEDAEAYWKENGLTMPIYSDGAQRLYFQFATRTIPRTYIINADGIVIASFNDRPIADYASIERIIRK
;
A
#
# COMPACT_ATOMS: atom_id res chain seq x y z
N MET A 1 39.95 -46.16 30.07
CA MET A 1 39.42 -45.99 28.71
C MET A 1 37.92 -45.64 28.64
N LYS A 2 37.11 -45.71 29.72
CA LYS A 2 35.68 -45.39 29.72
C LYS A 2 35.39 -43.87 29.88
N THR A 3 36.27 -43.10 30.48
CA THR A 3 36.05 -41.65 30.74
C THR A 3 36.23 -40.77 29.50
N LEU A 4 37.08 -41.18 28.55
CA LEU A 4 37.34 -40.37 27.33
C LEU A 4 36.16 -40.39 26.33
N LYS A 5 35.43 -41.50 26.23
CA LYS A 5 34.26 -41.62 25.35
C LYS A 5 33.07 -40.78 25.83
N SER A 6 32.90 -40.65 27.15
CA SER A 6 31.83 -39.81 27.73
C SER A 6 32.05 -38.31 27.49
N PHE A 7 33.33 -37.89 27.45
CA PHE A 7 33.68 -36.48 27.25
C PHE A 7 33.42 -36.03 25.80
N PHE A 8 33.74 -36.87 24.80
CA PHE A 8 33.46 -36.58 23.39
C PHE A 8 31.98 -36.63 23.04
N LEU A 9 31.18 -37.43 23.73
CA LEU A 9 29.73 -37.49 23.51
C LEU A 9 29.05 -36.22 24.01
N ASN A 10 29.50 -35.63 25.11
CA ASN A 10 28.98 -34.38 25.64
C ASN A 10 29.37 -33.15 24.79
N ILE A 11 30.55 -33.12 24.19
CA ILE A 11 30.97 -32.05 23.29
C ILE A 11 30.14 -32.05 22.00
N ASN A 12 29.86 -33.23 21.45
CA ASN A 12 29.09 -33.35 20.21
C ASN A 12 27.60 -32.99 20.42
N THR A 13 27.02 -33.32 21.59
CA THR A 13 25.67 -32.89 21.95
C THR A 13 25.59 -31.38 22.26
N LEU A 14 26.63 -30.80 22.85
CA LEU A 14 26.68 -29.35 23.08
C LEU A 14 26.84 -28.58 21.77
N LEU A 15 27.64 -29.07 20.81
CA LEU A 15 27.79 -28.48 19.47
C LEU A 15 26.48 -28.56 18.65
N LEU A 16 25.74 -29.65 18.76
CA LEU A 16 24.45 -29.83 18.10
C LEU A 16 23.36 -28.92 18.71
N MET A 17 23.38 -28.69 20.01
CA MET A 17 22.49 -27.73 20.66
C MET A 17 22.83 -26.27 20.30
N LEU A 18 24.11 -25.91 20.17
CA LEU A 18 24.52 -24.58 19.74
C LEU A 18 24.16 -24.31 18.26
N ALA A 19 24.25 -25.33 17.39
CA ALA A 19 23.82 -25.21 16.00
C ALA A 19 22.29 -25.04 15.84
N ALA A 20 21.50 -25.63 16.74
CA ALA A 20 20.03 -25.48 16.75
C ALA A 20 19.59 -24.09 17.22
N LEU A 21 20.41 -23.38 18.03
CA LEU A 21 20.08 -22.03 18.48
C LEU A 21 20.37 -20.94 17.42
N CYS A 22 21.18 -21.24 16.40
CA CYS A 22 21.48 -20.28 15.34
C CYS A 22 20.43 -20.22 14.21
N MET A 23 19.42 -21.09 14.21
CA MET A 23 18.40 -21.13 13.14
C MET A 23 17.12 -20.31 13.44
N THR A 24 17.05 -19.61 14.56
CA THR A 24 15.86 -18.81 14.91
C THR A 24 16.06 -17.29 14.80
N ALA A 25 17.13 -16.83 14.16
CA ALA A 25 17.41 -15.41 13.97
C ALA A 25 17.40 -15.00 12.48
N CYS A 26 16.46 -15.54 11.67
CA CYS A 26 15.96 -14.83 10.51
C CYS A 26 14.64 -14.17 10.95
N GLY A 27 14.74 -13.08 11.67
CA GLY A 27 13.66 -12.12 11.74
C GLY A 27 13.47 -11.62 10.30
N ASN A 28 12.39 -12.03 9.65
CA ASN A 28 11.86 -11.26 8.55
C ASN A 28 11.45 -9.93 9.18
N ASP A 29 12.32 -8.93 9.11
CA ASP A 29 11.94 -7.53 9.23
C ASP A 29 11.06 -7.24 8.01
N GLU A 30 9.83 -7.72 8.07
CA GLU A 30 8.77 -7.27 7.19
C GLU A 30 8.52 -5.83 7.62
N GLU A 31 9.19 -4.88 6.95
CA GLU A 31 8.84 -3.45 7.05
C GLU A 31 7.38 -3.34 6.63
N THR A 32 6.51 -3.46 7.63
CA THR A 32 5.08 -3.26 7.47
C THR A 32 4.90 -1.75 7.32
N TYR A 33 4.67 -1.26 6.12
CA TYR A 33 4.26 0.13 5.86
C TYR A 33 2.89 0.34 6.49
N SER A 34 2.87 0.63 7.77
CA SER A 34 1.70 0.60 8.62
C SER A 34 1.53 1.95 9.32
N ASP A 35 0.32 2.47 9.24
CA ASP A 35 -0.16 3.63 10.03
C ASP A 35 -0.34 3.30 11.52
N LYS A 36 0.54 2.51 12.14
CA LYS A 36 0.36 2.07 13.54
C LYS A 36 0.15 3.25 14.49
N ASP A 37 0.86 4.35 14.24
CA ASP A 37 0.82 5.56 15.07
C ASP A 37 -0.02 6.69 14.45
N ASP A 38 -0.73 6.44 13.33
CA ASP A 38 -1.59 7.43 12.70
C ASP A 38 -2.98 7.43 13.35
N ASP A 39 -3.23 8.42 14.20
CA ASP A 39 -4.51 8.66 14.87
C ASP A 39 -5.60 9.16 13.92
N THR A 40 -5.24 9.49 12.67
CA THR A 40 -6.17 9.97 11.64
C THR A 40 -6.67 8.87 10.72
N ALA A 41 -6.02 7.68 10.72
CA ALA A 41 -6.42 6.52 9.95
C ALA A 41 -7.60 5.81 10.62
N ILE A 42 -8.70 5.64 9.89
CA ILE A 42 -9.83 4.77 10.28
C ILE A 42 -9.54 3.34 9.83
N ILE A 43 -9.12 3.19 8.57
CA ILE A 43 -8.73 1.89 8.00
C ILE A 43 -7.21 1.75 8.09
N LYS A 44 -6.77 0.66 8.70
CA LYS A 44 -5.36 0.34 8.93
C LYS A 44 -4.96 -0.95 8.20
N VAL A 45 -3.67 -1.17 8.06
CA VAL A 45 -3.13 -2.43 7.52
C VAL A 45 -3.69 -3.63 8.27
N GLY A 46 -4.13 -4.64 7.52
CA GLY A 46 -4.81 -5.83 8.02
C GLY A 46 -6.35 -5.71 8.08
N MET A 47 -6.92 -4.53 7.90
CA MET A 47 -8.37 -4.33 7.88
C MET A 47 -8.93 -4.48 6.46
N ALA A 48 -10.20 -4.89 6.36
CA ALA A 48 -10.93 -4.89 5.10
C ALA A 48 -11.20 -3.45 4.64
N ALA A 49 -10.94 -3.18 3.36
CA ALA A 49 -11.31 -1.91 2.74
C ALA A 49 -12.85 -1.78 2.69
N PRO A 50 -13.41 -0.61 2.98
CA PRO A 50 -14.83 -0.34 2.78
C PRO A 50 -15.25 -0.60 1.33
N SER A 51 -16.50 -0.99 1.13
CA SER A 51 -17.07 -1.12 -0.21
C SER A 51 -17.30 0.26 -0.83
N PHE A 52 -17.05 0.36 -2.13
CA PHE A 52 -17.23 1.61 -2.88
C PHE A 52 -17.71 1.37 -4.32
N GLU A 53 -18.27 2.42 -4.88
CA GLU A 53 -18.49 2.60 -6.32
C GLU A 53 -17.86 3.95 -6.70
N LEU A 54 -17.01 3.92 -7.74
CA LEU A 54 -16.34 5.09 -8.29
C LEU A 54 -16.73 5.25 -9.76
N LYS A 55 -16.83 6.49 -10.21
CA LYS A 55 -17.10 6.85 -11.59
C LYS A 55 -15.87 7.49 -12.22
N GLY A 56 -15.39 6.94 -13.33
CA GLY A 56 -14.32 7.52 -14.14
C GLY A 56 -14.80 8.72 -14.97
N LEU A 57 -13.86 9.48 -15.50
CA LEU A 57 -14.16 10.63 -16.39
C LEU A 57 -14.82 10.21 -17.69
N ASP A 58 -14.62 8.97 -18.12
CA ASP A 58 -15.22 8.35 -19.32
C ASP A 58 -16.57 7.68 -19.05
N ASP A 59 -17.22 8.01 -17.92
CA ASP A 59 -18.43 7.36 -17.43
C ASP A 59 -18.27 5.88 -17.03
N SER A 60 -17.07 5.31 -17.09
CA SER A 60 -16.80 3.97 -16.59
C SER A 60 -17.07 3.87 -15.08
N LYS A 61 -17.43 2.67 -14.63
CA LYS A 61 -17.65 2.40 -13.21
C LYS A 61 -16.67 1.37 -12.70
N VAL A 62 -16.08 1.65 -11.54
CA VAL A 62 -15.24 0.71 -10.78
C VAL A 62 -15.86 0.53 -9.40
N THR A 63 -16.03 -0.71 -8.99
CA THR A 63 -16.52 -1.05 -7.65
C THR A 63 -15.52 -1.93 -6.93
N SER A 64 -15.53 -1.92 -5.60
CA SER A 64 -14.71 -2.83 -4.80
C SER A 64 -14.96 -4.31 -5.18
N GLU A 65 -16.19 -4.66 -5.58
CA GLU A 65 -16.53 -6.01 -6.04
C GLU A 65 -15.84 -6.36 -7.37
N SER A 66 -15.75 -5.40 -8.33
CA SER A 66 -15.10 -5.61 -9.63
C SER A 66 -13.59 -5.75 -9.53
N LEU A 67 -13.01 -5.42 -8.38
CA LEU A 67 -11.58 -5.52 -8.07
C LEU A 67 -11.21 -6.78 -7.29
N LYS A 68 -12.16 -7.61 -6.89
CA LYS A 68 -11.88 -8.90 -6.24
C LYS A 68 -10.96 -9.75 -7.11
N GLY A 69 -9.99 -10.39 -6.48
CA GLY A 69 -8.97 -11.17 -7.17
C GLY A 69 -7.82 -10.36 -7.75
N LYS A 70 -7.81 -9.03 -7.55
CA LYS A 70 -6.75 -8.13 -8.02
C LYS A 70 -6.15 -7.35 -6.85
N VAL A 71 -4.84 -7.17 -6.89
CA VAL A 71 -4.19 -6.12 -6.09
C VAL A 71 -4.48 -4.78 -6.75
N TYR A 72 -4.81 -3.75 -5.98
CA TYR A 72 -5.03 -2.41 -6.52
C TYR A 72 -4.54 -1.33 -5.55
N ILE A 73 -4.33 -0.13 -6.09
CA ILE A 73 -3.90 1.05 -5.35
C ILE A 73 -5.07 2.03 -5.32
N LEU A 74 -5.40 2.53 -4.13
CA LEU A 74 -6.40 3.58 -3.92
C LEU A 74 -5.69 4.79 -3.31
N ASN A 75 -5.65 5.88 -4.07
CA ASN A 75 -5.01 7.14 -3.67
C ASN A 75 -6.04 8.24 -3.49
N PHE A 76 -6.01 8.91 -2.35
CA PHE A 76 -6.77 10.13 -2.07
C PHE A 76 -5.83 11.33 -2.08
N PHE A 77 -6.20 12.36 -2.82
CA PHE A 77 -5.34 13.49 -3.09
C PHE A 77 -6.09 14.83 -3.22
N ASP A 78 -5.32 15.90 -3.32
CA ASP A 78 -5.76 17.22 -3.80
C ASP A 78 -4.61 17.83 -4.61
N THR A 79 -4.89 18.43 -5.76
CA THR A 79 -3.86 19.01 -6.63
C THR A 79 -3.22 20.26 -6.06
N THR A 80 -3.80 20.87 -5.04
CA THR A 80 -3.22 22.00 -4.30
C THR A 80 -2.27 21.57 -3.18
N CYS A 81 -2.31 20.29 -2.79
CA CYS A 81 -1.47 19.75 -1.74
C CYS A 81 -0.02 19.49 -2.23
N PRO A 82 1.00 20.12 -1.63
CA PRO A 82 2.40 19.95 -2.07
C PRO A 82 2.91 18.52 -1.99
N ASP A 83 2.52 17.76 -0.98
CA ASP A 83 2.97 16.38 -0.79
C ASP A 83 2.27 15.41 -1.76
N CYS A 84 1.00 15.66 -2.11
CA CYS A 84 0.34 14.94 -3.20
C CYS A 84 1.06 15.13 -4.53
N ARG A 85 1.50 16.37 -4.83
CA ARG A 85 2.27 16.66 -6.05
C ARG A 85 3.61 15.94 -6.13
N LYS A 86 4.24 15.65 -4.99
CA LYS A 86 5.46 14.83 -4.93
C LYS A 86 5.18 13.35 -5.20
N GLU A 87 4.01 12.86 -4.80
CA GLU A 87 3.61 11.47 -4.99
C GLU A 87 3.16 11.17 -6.44
N PHE A 88 2.56 12.12 -7.15
CA PHE A 88 2.02 11.88 -8.50
C PHE A 88 3.02 11.28 -9.49
N PRO A 89 4.29 11.73 -9.59
CA PRO A 89 5.26 11.10 -10.48
C PRO A 89 5.55 9.64 -10.10
N VAL A 90 5.51 9.31 -8.82
CA VAL A 90 5.70 7.94 -8.32
C VAL A 90 4.54 7.05 -8.76
N LEU A 91 3.30 7.50 -8.52
CA LEU A 91 2.10 6.76 -8.92
C LEU A 91 1.99 6.64 -10.44
N GLN A 92 2.38 7.69 -11.19
CA GLN A 92 2.43 7.63 -12.65
C GLN A 92 3.41 6.54 -13.13
N GLN A 93 4.61 6.48 -12.56
CA GLN A 93 5.59 5.46 -12.90
C GLN A 93 5.09 4.03 -12.55
N ILE A 94 4.38 3.87 -11.44
CA ILE A 94 3.73 2.60 -11.09
C ILE A 94 2.64 2.26 -12.11
N TYR A 95 1.83 3.23 -12.50
CA TYR A 95 0.78 3.05 -13.51
C TYR A 95 1.37 2.66 -14.88
N ASP A 96 2.44 3.33 -15.32
CA ASP A 96 3.10 3.03 -16.59
C ASP A 96 3.66 1.61 -16.64
N ASN A 97 4.19 1.11 -15.52
CA ASN A 97 4.84 -0.20 -15.46
C ASN A 97 3.88 -1.35 -15.10
N TYR A 98 2.82 -1.09 -14.37
CA TYR A 98 1.97 -2.11 -13.75
C TYR A 98 0.46 -1.89 -13.95
N GLY A 99 0.01 -0.78 -14.53
CA GLY A 99 -1.40 -0.39 -14.60
C GLY A 99 -2.32 -1.43 -15.26
N ASP A 100 -1.79 -2.23 -16.18
CA ASP A 100 -2.54 -3.33 -16.82
C ASP A 100 -2.91 -4.45 -15.82
N LYS A 101 -2.15 -4.61 -14.74
CA LYS A 101 -2.31 -5.69 -13.75
C LYS A 101 -2.76 -5.18 -12.39
N VAL A 102 -2.31 -3.97 -12.03
CA VAL A 102 -2.55 -3.31 -10.75
C VAL A 102 -3.30 -2.00 -11.01
N PRO A 103 -4.62 -1.99 -10.95
CA PRO A 103 -5.41 -0.77 -11.09
C PRO A 103 -4.95 0.31 -10.10
N VAL A 104 -4.78 1.55 -10.59
CA VAL A 104 -4.48 2.72 -9.76
C VAL A 104 -5.71 3.63 -9.78
N LEU A 105 -6.34 3.79 -8.63
CA LEU A 105 -7.57 4.56 -8.45
C LEU A 105 -7.24 5.87 -7.77
N ASN A 106 -7.19 6.97 -8.52
CA ASN A 106 -6.93 8.30 -7.98
C ASN A 106 -8.27 9.01 -7.74
N VAL A 107 -8.56 9.35 -6.47
CA VAL A 107 -9.81 9.93 -6.02
C VAL A 107 -9.53 11.30 -5.38
N PRO A 108 -9.96 12.42 -5.99
CA PRO A 108 -9.82 13.72 -5.38
C PRO A 108 -10.70 13.82 -4.12
N ARG A 109 -10.12 14.32 -3.03
CA ARG A 109 -10.78 14.39 -1.72
C ARG A 109 -11.73 15.58 -1.58
N SER A 110 -11.31 16.77 -2.01
CA SER A 110 -11.99 18.02 -1.70
C SER A 110 -12.10 18.98 -2.90
N GLN A 111 -11.70 18.50 -4.08
CA GLN A 111 -11.81 19.25 -5.34
C GLN A 111 -12.67 18.49 -6.34
N GLY A 112 -13.15 19.18 -7.37
CA GLY A 112 -13.83 18.55 -8.50
C GLY A 112 -12.88 17.67 -9.33
N VAL A 113 -13.43 16.71 -10.04
CA VAL A 113 -12.64 15.88 -10.97
C VAL A 113 -12.12 16.70 -12.14
N GLU A 114 -12.83 17.76 -12.52
CA GLU A 114 -12.47 18.70 -13.59
C GLU A 114 -11.18 19.47 -13.26
N ASP A 115 -11.01 19.90 -12.01
CA ASP A 115 -9.79 20.57 -11.54
C ASP A 115 -8.61 19.59 -11.54
N ALA A 116 -8.86 18.34 -11.14
CA ALA A 116 -7.85 17.30 -11.16
C ALA A 116 -7.45 16.95 -12.60
N GLU A 117 -8.41 16.84 -13.52
CA GLU A 117 -8.16 16.60 -14.94
C GLU A 117 -7.33 17.72 -15.58
N ALA A 118 -7.64 18.97 -15.29
CA ALA A 118 -6.86 20.12 -15.77
C ALA A 118 -5.39 20.02 -15.31
N TYR A 119 -5.16 19.71 -14.03
CA TYR A 119 -3.82 19.49 -13.50
C TYR A 119 -3.11 18.32 -14.16
N TRP A 120 -3.79 17.16 -14.38
CA TRP A 120 -3.23 15.98 -15.07
C TRP A 120 -2.75 16.34 -16.46
N LYS A 121 -3.60 17.04 -17.22
CA LYS A 121 -3.26 17.48 -18.59
C LYS A 121 -2.07 18.42 -18.62
N GLU A 122 -2.01 19.37 -17.71
CA GLU A 122 -0.90 20.33 -17.60
C GLU A 122 0.43 19.65 -17.25
N ASN A 123 0.39 18.59 -16.43
CA ASN A 123 1.57 17.91 -15.92
C ASN A 123 1.89 16.58 -16.64
N GLY A 124 1.16 16.23 -17.72
CA GLY A 124 1.40 15.04 -18.52
C GLY A 124 1.10 13.73 -17.79
N LEU A 125 0.21 13.76 -16.79
CA LEU A 125 -0.23 12.55 -16.08
C LEU A 125 -1.32 11.83 -16.89
N THR A 126 -1.27 10.50 -16.94
CA THR A 126 -2.18 9.66 -17.75
C THR A 126 -2.93 8.62 -16.94
N MET A 127 -2.60 8.44 -15.67
CA MET A 127 -3.32 7.54 -14.78
C MET A 127 -4.76 8.01 -14.57
N PRO A 128 -5.73 7.09 -14.42
CA PRO A 128 -7.14 7.45 -14.36
C PRO A 128 -7.51 8.21 -13.08
N ILE A 129 -8.52 9.08 -13.19
CA ILE A 129 -9.12 9.81 -12.09
C ILE A 129 -10.56 9.33 -11.92
N TYR A 130 -10.98 9.17 -10.68
CA TYR A 130 -12.33 8.72 -10.34
C TYR A 130 -13.01 9.67 -9.35
N SER A 131 -14.33 9.75 -9.43
CA SER A 131 -15.19 10.44 -8.47
C SER A 131 -15.99 9.42 -7.67
N ASP A 132 -16.17 9.65 -6.38
CA ASP A 132 -17.15 8.96 -5.55
C ASP A 132 -18.52 9.67 -5.52
N GLY A 133 -18.66 10.73 -6.33
CA GLY A 133 -19.86 11.54 -6.49
C GLY A 133 -20.20 12.42 -5.28
N ALA A 134 -20.00 11.93 -4.08
CA ALA A 134 -20.37 12.61 -2.83
C ALA A 134 -19.16 13.03 -1.99
N GLN A 135 -17.96 12.74 -2.45
CA GLN A 135 -16.69 12.98 -1.76
C GLN A 135 -16.64 12.39 -0.33
N ARG A 136 -17.32 11.26 -0.11
CA ARG A 136 -17.45 10.62 1.21
C ARG A 136 -16.54 9.43 1.41
N LEU A 137 -16.04 8.85 0.33
CA LEU A 137 -15.23 7.63 0.43
C LEU A 137 -13.99 7.85 1.29
N TYR A 138 -13.32 8.98 1.11
CA TYR A 138 -12.18 9.34 1.94
C TYR A 138 -12.45 9.22 3.44
N PHE A 139 -13.63 9.71 3.91
CA PHE A 139 -13.98 9.71 5.33
C PHE A 139 -14.33 8.32 5.90
N GLN A 140 -14.42 7.31 5.05
CA GLN A 140 -14.47 5.92 5.52
C GLN A 140 -13.06 5.36 5.77
N PHE A 141 -12.04 5.94 5.16
CA PHE A 141 -10.65 5.50 5.30
C PHE A 141 -9.86 6.32 6.33
N ALA A 142 -10.13 7.63 6.41
CA ALA A 142 -9.39 8.54 7.27
C ALA A 142 -10.22 9.77 7.64
N THR A 143 -9.81 10.47 8.71
CA THR A 143 -10.46 11.70 9.18
C THR A 143 -9.84 12.97 8.60
N ARG A 144 -8.53 12.94 8.39
CA ARG A 144 -7.74 14.08 7.87
C ARG A 144 -6.44 13.59 7.26
N THR A 145 -5.68 14.47 6.63
CA THR A 145 -4.37 14.24 6.01
C THR A 145 -4.46 13.58 4.63
N ILE A 146 -3.81 14.21 3.68
CA ILE A 146 -3.52 13.72 2.33
C ILE A 146 -2.05 14.07 2.00
N PRO A 147 -1.37 13.33 1.09
CA PRO A 147 -1.90 12.19 0.34
C PRO A 147 -2.25 11.01 1.26
N ARG A 148 -3.11 10.12 0.77
CA ARG A 148 -3.32 8.81 1.37
C ARG A 148 -3.39 7.75 0.30
N THR A 149 -2.44 6.84 0.35
CA THR A 149 -2.30 5.76 -0.63
C THR A 149 -2.38 4.43 0.08
N TYR A 150 -3.39 3.65 -0.28
CA TYR A 150 -3.63 2.30 0.22
C TYR A 150 -3.32 1.29 -0.87
N ILE A 151 -2.64 0.20 -0.52
CA ILE A 151 -2.50 -0.98 -1.37
C ILE A 151 -3.40 -2.06 -0.78
N ILE A 152 -4.34 -2.53 -1.59
CA ILE A 152 -5.34 -3.50 -1.19
C ILE A 152 -5.12 -4.78 -1.99
N ASN A 153 -5.11 -5.92 -1.31
CA ASN A 153 -4.88 -7.22 -1.93
C ASN A 153 -6.13 -7.78 -2.62
N ALA A 154 -5.99 -8.94 -3.24
CA ALA A 154 -7.05 -9.64 -3.96
C ALA A 154 -8.28 -10.00 -3.09
N ASP A 155 -8.10 -10.09 -1.78
CA ASP A 155 -9.16 -10.38 -0.81
C ASP A 155 -9.86 -9.12 -0.29
N GLY A 156 -9.43 -7.93 -0.74
CA GLY A 156 -9.95 -6.65 -0.28
C GLY A 156 -9.37 -6.18 1.05
N ILE A 157 -8.25 -6.75 1.50
CA ILE A 157 -7.57 -6.37 2.74
C ILE A 157 -6.48 -5.34 2.43
N VAL A 158 -6.39 -4.29 3.22
CA VAL A 158 -5.30 -3.32 3.14
C VAL A 158 -4.00 -3.97 3.59
N ILE A 159 -3.01 -4.02 2.71
CA ILE A 159 -1.69 -4.61 2.96
C ILE A 159 -0.59 -3.57 3.12
N ALA A 160 -0.85 -2.32 2.70
CA ALA A 160 0.01 -1.18 2.99
C ALA A 160 -0.79 0.11 2.99
N SER A 161 -0.33 1.08 3.77
CA SER A 161 -0.88 2.43 3.84
C SER A 161 0.26 3.44 3.94
N PHE A 162 0.15 4.50 3.15
CA PHE A 162 1.07 5.63 3.12
C PHE A 162 0.29 6.93 3.31
N ASN A 163 0.93 7.90 3.94
CA ASN A 163 0.39 9.24 4.13
C ASN A 163 1.47 10.30 3.85
N ASP A 164 1.42 11.47 4.46
CA ASP A 164 2.48 12.48 4.39
C ASP A 164 3.77 12.08 5.13
N ARG A 165 3.76 10.96 5.90
CA ARG A 165 4.89 10.48 6.73
C ARG A 165 4.90 8.95 6.90
N PRO A 166 5.44 8.23 5.97
CA PRO A 166 6.08 8.63 4.72
C PRO A 166 5.10 8.78 3.55
N ILE A 167 5.46 9.62 2.59
CA ILE A 167 4.87 9.61 1.26
C ILE A 167 5.29 8.31 0.56
N ALA A 168 4.40 7.71 -0.21
CA ALA A 168 4.70 6.49 -0.95
C ALA A 168 5.83 6.72 -1.95
N ASP A 169 6.83 5.84 -1.95
CA ASP A 169 7.91 5.82 -2.93
C ASP A 169 7.78 4.62 -3.88
N TYR A 170 8.40 4.72 -5.06
CA TYR A 170 8.31 3.70 -6.08
C TYR A 170 8.76 2.31 -5.59
N ALA A 171 9.92 2.23 -4.95
CA ALA A 171 10.51 0.95 -4.54
C ALA A 171 9.65 0.24 -3.48
N SER A 172 9.06 1.02 -2.57
CA SER A 172 8.15 0.51 -1.55
C SER A 172 6.87 -0.04 -2.16
N ILE A 173 6.22 0.71 -3.07
CA ILE A 173 5.02 0.24 -3.77
C ILE A 173 5.36 -1.00 -4.60
N GLU A 174 6.40 -0.94 -5.43
CA GLU A 174 6.80 -2.04 -6.32
C GLU A 174 7.03 -3.34 -5.54
N ARG A 175 7.77 -3.28 -4.44
CA ARG A 175 8.04 -4.44 -3.58
C ARG A 175 6.76 -5.10 -3.05
N ILE A 176 5.73 -4.32 -2.77
CA ILE A 176 4.46 -4.82 -2.23
C ILE A 176 3.62 -5.45 -3.33
N ILE A 177 3.47 -4.79 -4.48
CA ILE A 177 2.59 -5.26 -5.56
C ILE A 177 3.16 -6.45 -6.35
N ARG A 178 4.45 -6.75 -6.19
CA ARG A 178 5.13 -7.89 -6.84
C ARG A 178 5.14 -9.17 -5.99
N LYS A 179 4.67 -9.13 -4.75
CA LYS A 179 4.53 -10.31 -3.89
C LYS A 179 3.32 -11.15 -4.29
#